data_16b112ca89abbb24f115d5bce8547185
#
_entry.id   16b112ca89abbb24f115d5bce8547185
#
_cell.length_a   1.000
_cell.length_b   1.000
_cell.length_c   1.000
_cell.angle_alpha   90.00
_cell.angle_beta   90.00
_cell.angle_gamma   90.00
#
_symmetry.space_group_name_H-M   'P 1'
#
loop_
_entity.id
_entity.type
_entity.pdbx_description
1 polymer ?
#
loop_
_entity_poly.entity_id
_entity_poly.type
_entity_poly.pdbx_seq_one_letter_code
_entity_poly.pdbx_strand_id
1 'polypeptide(L)'
;MAGRMIETNLKEEDIRIEGSLRPQKLTDYIGQSKIKENLKIYIEAAKLRKDPLDHVLFYGPPGLGKTTLAGIIANEMGVNMKVTSGPAIEKPGEMAAILNNLQEGDLLFVDEIHRLNRQVEEVLYPAMEDYAIDIMIGKGQAARSIRLDLPKFTLVGATTRAGLLTAPLRDRFGIIHRLEFYSVEELQQIIMHSARILEAPIEPAGAMEMARRSRGTPRLANRILKRVRDFAQVKYDGIITEEIAITALDLMDVDPMGLDHIDRNMLFTMINKFSGGPVGLDTLAAAIGEDSGTIAAVYEPYLIKNGFINRTPRGRVVTDYAYRHLGLEIPK
;
A
#
# COMPACT_ATOMS: atom_id res chain seq x y z
N MET A 1 1.69 25.27 -11.15
CA MET A 1 2.19 23.88 -11.23
C MET A 1 1.31 23.06 -10.30
N ALA A 2 0.37 22.31 -10.86
CA ALA A 2 -0.43 21.36 -10.07
C ALA A 2 0.50 20.20 -9.65
N GLY A 3 0.81 20.10 -8.36
CA GLY A 3 1.60 18.98 -7.82
C GLY A 3 0.84 17.67 -8.02
N ARG A 4 1.54 16.60 -8.42
CA ARG A 4 0.99 15.26 -8.63
C ARG A 4 0.24 14.81 -7.37
N MET A 5 -1.04 14.52 -7.47
CA MET A 5 -1.83 14.01 -6.34
C MET A 5 -1.40 12.62 -5.87
N ILE A 6 -0.74 11.86 -6.73
CA ILE A 6 -0.22 10.50 -6.47
C ILE A 6 1.32 10.51 -6.36
N GLU A 7 1.92 11.58 -5.84
CA GLU A 7 3.35 11.56 -5.56
C GLU A 7 3.68 10.61 -4.41
N THR A 8 4.65 9.74 -4.67
CA THR A 8 5.17 8.79 -3.68
C THR A 8 6.08 9.43 -2.63
N ASN A 9 6.56 10.66 -2.87
CA ASN A 9 7.43 11.38 -1.94
C ASN A 9 6.61 12.29 -1.02
N LEU A 10 6.35 11.78 0.20
CA LEU A 10 5.71 12.54 1.28
C LEU A 10 6.71 13.54 1.88
N LYS A 11 6.26 14.78 2.13
CA LYS A 11 7.00 15.73 2.98
C LYS A 11 7.00 15.21 4.42
N GLU A 12 8.02 15.53 5.21
CA GLU A 12 8.14 15.06 6.60
C GLU A 12 6.91 15.37 7.48
N GLU A 13 6.27 16.48 7.22
CA GLU A 13 5.04 16.90 7.89
C GLU A 13 3.83 16.01 7.53
N ASP A 14 3.74 15.57 6.27
CA ASP A 14 2.73 14.63 5.82
C ASP A 14 2.92 13.25 6.44
N ILE A 15 4.16 12.83 6.68
CA ILE A 15 4.50 11.56 7.35
C ILE A 15 4.03 11.58 8.81
N ARG A 16 4.26 12.68 9.54
CA ARG A 16 3.81 12.83 10.93
C ARG A 16 2.29 12.80 11.06
N ILE A 17 1.61 13.54 10.19
CA ILE A 17 0.14 13.59 10.18
C ILE A 17 -0.46 12.25 9.72
N GLU A 18 0.12 11.58 8.72
CA GLU A 18 -0.29 10.21 8.37
C GLU A 18 -0.13 9.24 9.54
N GLY A 19 0.93 9.40 10.33
CA GLY A 19 1.15 8.61 11.55
C GLY A 19 0.02 8.78 12.58
N SER A 20 -0.44 10.03 12.80
CA SER A 20 -1.52 10.33 13.76
C SER A 20 -2.90 9.82 13.32
N LEU A 21 -3.13 9.68 12.01
CA LEU A 21 -4.39 9.17 11.45
C LEU A 21 -4.47 7.64 11.42
N ARG A 22 -3.36 6.94 11.72
CA ARG A 22 -3.35 5.48 11.68
C ARG A 22 -4.00 4.88 12.93
N PRO A 23 -4.98 3.98 12.77
CA PRO A 23 -5.54 3.25 13.90
C PRO A 23 -4.46 2.42 14.59
N GLN A 24 -4.54 2.38 15.92
CA GLN A 24 -3.56 1.68 16.77
C GLN A 24 -4.06 0.31 17.23
N LYS A 25 -5.36 0.02 17.11
CA LYS A 25 -6.00 -1.23 17.53
C LYS A 25 -6.84 -1.82 16.40
N LEU A 26 -7.03 -3.14 16.42
CA LEU A 26 -7.92 -3.83 15.49
C LEU A 26 -9.36 -3.33 15.56
N THR A 27 -9.82 -2.90 16.73
CA THR A 27 -11.17 -2.34 16.94
C THR A 27 -11.40 -1.07 16.12
N ASP A 28 -10.37 -0.24 15.99
CA ASP A 28 -10.43 1.06 15.34
C ASP A 28 -10.16 0.98 13.83
N TYR A 29 -9.69 -0.18 13.38
CA TYR A 29 -9.39 -0.41 11.98
C TYR A 29 -10.67 -0.69 11.18
N ILE A 30 -10.99 0.21 10.25
CA ILE A 30 -12.17 0.13 9.38
C ILE A 30 -11.84 -0.71 8.15
N GLY A 31 -12.79 -1.53 7.70
CA GLY A 31 -12.65 -2.40 6.54
C GLY A 31 -11.85 -3.68 6.77
N GLN A 32 -11.60 -4.41 5.69
CA GLN A 32 -10.86 -5.70 5.69
C GLN A 32 -11.39 -6.71 6.73
N SER A 33 -12.69 -6.80 6.93
CA SER A 33 -13.35 -7.53 8.04
C SER A 33 -12.83 -8.95 8.22
N LYS A 34 -12.67 -9.69 7.12
CA LYS A 34 -12.19 -11.07 7.14
C LYS A 34 -10.74 -11.19 7.63
N ILE A 35 -9.89 -10.23 7.25
CA ILE A 35 -8.49 -10.17 7.72
C ILE A 35 -8.46 -9.85 9.22
N LYS A 36 -9.30 -8.89 9.65
CA LYS A 36 -9.41 -8.52 11.08
C LYS A 36 -9.82 -9.68 11.95
N GLU A 37 -10.84 -10.43 11.55
CA GLU A 37 -11.33 -11.61 12.29
C GLU A 37 -10.22 -12.67 12.42
N ASN A 38 -9.53 -12.98 11.34
CA ASN A 38 -8.44 -13.94 11.35
C ASN A 38 -7.27 -13.46 12.24
N LEU A 39 -6.83 -12.21 12.07
CA LEU A 39 -5.74 -11.65 12.86
C LEU A 39 -6.09 -11.62 14.36
N LYS A 40 -7.33 -11.31 14.71
CA LYS A 40 -7.78 -11.33 16.10
C LYS A 40 -7.60 -12.73 16.72
N ILE A 41 -8.04 -13.78 16.03
CA ILE A 41 -7.91 -15.16 16.48
C ILE A 41 -6.43 -15.54 16.64
N TYR A 42 -5.59 -15.22 15.64
CA TYR A 42 -4.17 -15.61 15.66
C TYR A 42 -3.40 -14.87 16.75
N ILE A 43 -3.67 -13.58 16.96
CA ILE A 43 -3.06 -12.77 18.02
C ILE A 43 -3.47 -13.28 19.40
N GLU A 44 -4.77 -13.56 19.61
CA GLU A 44 -5.26 -14.12 20.87
C GLU A 44 -4.64 -15.49 21.17
N ALA A 45 -4.55 -16.36 20.16
CA ALA A 45 -3.92 -17.67 20.31
C ALA A 45 -2.42 -17.57 20.61
N ALA A 46 -1.68 -16.69 19.96
CA ALA A 46 -0.26 -16.46 20.22
C ALA A 46 -0.04 -15.96 21.66
N LYS A 47 -0.86 -14.99 22.13
CA LYS A 47 -0.84 -14.50 23.51
C LYS A 47 -1.11 -15.59 24.55
N LEU A 48 -2.08 -16.46 24.29
CA LEU A 48 -2.40 -17.59 25.19
C LEU A 48 -1.22 -18.57 25.32
N ARG A 49 -0.51 -18.83 24.23
CA ARG A 49 0.68 -19.70 24.21
C ARG A 49 1.94 -19.00 24.72
N LYS A 50 1.93 -17.66 24.83
CA LYS A 50 3.11 -16.81 25.13
C LYS A 50 4.21 -16.97 24.06
N ASP A 51 3.81 -17.18 22.83
CA ASP A 51 4.70 -17.29 21.68
C ASP A 51 4.57 -16.04 20.78
N PRO A 52 5.57 -15.69 19.96
CA PRO A 52 5.40 -14.72 18.92
C PRO A 52 4.33 -15.18 17.91
N LEU A 53 3.73 -14.22 17.20
CA LEU A 53 2.82 -14.53 16.11
C LEU A 53 3.61 -15.18 14.96
N ASP A 54 2.98 -16.09 14.24
CA ASP A 54 3.55 -16.63 13.00
C ASP A 54 3.88 -15.50 12.01
N HIS A 55 4.85 -15.73 11.13
CA HIS A 55 5.23 -14.75 10.12
C HIS A 55 4.07 -14.41 9.19
N VAL A 56 3.88 -13.11 8.91
CA VAL A 56 2.72 -12.58 8.16
C VAL A 56 3.16 -11.94 6.85
N LEU A 57 2.48 -12.26 5.76
CA LEU A 57 2.62 -11.58 4.48
C LEU A 57 1.34 -10.82 4.12
N PHE A 58 1.47 -9.50 3.99
CA PHE A 58 0.42 -8.66 3.42
C PHE A 58 0.73 -8.28 1.98
N TYR A 59 -0.21 -8.51 1.07
CA TYR A 59 -0.02 -8.10 -0.32
C TYR A 59 -1.26 -7.42 -0.89
N GLY A 60 -1.06 -6.62 -1.93
CA GLY A 60 -2.13 -5.87 -2.60
C GLY A 60 -1.67 -4.47 -3.01
N PRO A 61 -2.52 -3.72 -3.72
CA PRO A 61 -2.24 -2.37 -4.18
C PRO A 61 -1.68 -1.45 -3.09
N PRO A 62 -0.95 -0.38 -3.45
CA PRO A 62 -0.43 0.58 -2.49
C PRO A 62 -1.58 1.35 -1.79
N GLY A 63 -1.33 1.83 -0.57
CA GLY A 63 -2.28 2.69 0.16
C GLY A 63 -3.43 1.99 0.86
N LEU A 64 -3.44 0.64 0.92
CA LEU A 64 -4.51 -0.16 1.54
C LEU A 64 -4.31 -0.46 3.04
N GLY A 65 -3.21 0.00 3.65
CA GLY A 65 -2.99 -0.16 5.09
C GLY A 65 -2.10 -1.33 5.52
N LYS A 66 -1.24 -1.90 4.64
CA LYS A 66 -0.30 -2.98 5.00
C LYS A 66 0.59 -2.62 6.20
N THR A 67 1.22 -1.45 6.18
CA THR A 67 2.05 -0.94 7.29
C THR A 67 1.23 -0.66 8.55
N THR A 68 0.00 -0.20 8.39
CA THR A 68 -0.93 0.05 9.51
C THR A 68 -1.28 -1.26 10.23
N LEU A 69 -1.60 -2.32 9.47
CA LEU A 69 -1.88 -3.63 10.07
C LEU A 69 -0.65 -4.21 10.81
N ALA A 70 0.57 -4.02 10.27
CA ALA A 70 1.79 -4.43 10.97
C ALA A 70 1.94 -3.69 12.32
N GLY A 71 1.70 -2.37 12.34
CA GLY A 71 1.71 -1.57 13.57
C GLY A 71 0.65 -2.02 14.57
N ILE A 72 -0.57 -2.32 14.09
CA ILE A 72 -1.63 -2.86 14.94
C ILE A 72 -1.24 -4.20 15.54
N ILE A 73 -0.65 -5.13 14.76
CA ILE A 73 -0.18 -6.42 15.28
C ILE A 73 0.84 -6.20 16.41
N ALA A 74 1.82 -5.31 16.20
CA ALA A 74 2.82 -5.01 17.22
C ALA A 74 2.18 -4.45 18.50
N ASN A 75 1.26 -3.49 18.37
CA ASN A 75 0.54 -2.92 19.50
C ASN A 75 -0.32 -3.95 20.24
N GLU A 76 -1.08 -4.76 19.49
CA GLU A 76 -1.91 -5.82 20.07
C GLU A 76 -1.06 -6.90 20.77
N MET A 77 0.09 -7.27 20.21
CA MET A 77 1.03 -8.20 20.85
C MET A 77 1.82 -7.55 22.01
N GLY A 78 1.85 -6.23 22.12
CA GLY A 78 2.61 -5.50 23.14
C GLY A 78 4.13 -5.54 22.91
N VAL A 79 4.59 -5.58 21.65
CA VAL A 79 5.99 -5.70 21.25
C VAL A 79 6.47 -4.50 20.44
N ASN A 80 7.78 -4.31 20.34
CA ASN A 80 8.34 -3.25 19.50
C ASN A 80 8.30 -3.64 18.02
N MET A 81 8.06 -2.65 17.16
CA MET A 81 8.14 -2.83 15.70
C MET A 81 9.38 -2.14 15.15
N LYS A 82 10.26 -2.91 14.52
CA LYS A 82 11.35 -2.40 13.69
C LYS A 82 10.90 -2.36 12.23
N VAL A 83 11.14 -1.24 11.57
CA VAL A 83 10.69 -0.98 10.20
C VAL A 83 11.89 -0.88 9.28
N THR A 84 11.84 -1.60 8.18
CA THR A 84 12.79 -1.50 7.08
C THR A 84 12.07 -1.72 5.74
N SER A 85 12.80 -1.66 4.64
CA SER A 85 12.25 -1.94 3.31
C SER A 85 13.22 -2.78 2.48
N GLY A 86 12.69 -3.56 1.53
CA GLY A 86 13.51 -4.36 0.63
C GLY A 86 14.62 -3.56 -0.06
N PRO A 87 14.31 -2.38 -0.66
CA PRO A 87 15.33 -1.54 -1.29
C PRO A 87 16.42 -0.99 -0.35
N ALA A 88 16.14 -0.89 0.94
CA ALA A 88 17.12 -0.38 1.92
C ALA A 88 18.14 -1.43 2.37
N ILE A 89 17.95 -2.70 1.99
CA ILE A 89 18.82 -3.80 2.38
C ILE A 89 19.52 -4.36 1.14
N GLU A 90 20.75 -3.97 0.96
CA GLU A 90 21.52 -4.38 -0.21
C GLU A 90 22.38 -5.63 0.04
N LYS A 91 22.81 -5.87 1.28
CA LYS A 91 23.78 -6.91 1.63
C LYS A 91 23.26 -7.86 2.71
N PRO A 92 23.61 -9.16 2.63
CA PRO A 92 23.26 -10.14 3.67
C PRO A 92 23.65 -9.72 5.07
N GLY A 93 24.81 -9.07 5.26
CA GLY A 93 25.29 -8.59 6.55
C GLY A 93 24.40 -7.51 7.17
N GLU A 94 23.74 -6.68 6.38
CA GLU A 94 22.79 -5.67 6.86
C GLU A 94 21.53 -6.33 7.43
N MET A 95 20.99 -7.35 6.74
CA MET A 95 19.88 -8.14 7.24
C MET A 95 20.26 -8.87 8.52
N ALA A 96 21.43 -9.53 8.54
CA ALA A 96 21.94 -10.20 9.74
C ALA A 96 22.07 -9.25 10.92
N ALA A 97 22.57 -8.03 10.71
CA ALA A 97 22.67 -7.00 11.75
C ALA A 97 21.28 -6.56 12.27
N ILE A 98 20.29 -6.39 11.39
CA ILE A 98 18.93 -6.06 11.80
C ILE A 98 18.35 -7.18 12.67
N LEU A 99 18.47 -8.44 12.24
CA LEU A 99 17.96 -9.61 12.94
C LEU A 99 18.62 -9.79 14.31
N ASN A 100 19.94 -9.64 14.39
CA ASN A 100 20.69 -9.76 15.66
C ASN A 100 20.37 -8.66 16.67
N ASN A 101 19.82 -7.53 16.22
CA ASN A 101 19.40 -6.44 17.09
C ASN A 101 17.93 -6.52 17.53
N LEU A 102 17.20 -7.58 17.16
CA LEU A 102 15.85 -7.84 17.65
C LEU A 102 15.88 -8.31 19.09
N GLN A 103 14.79 -8.05 19.81
CA GLN A 103 14.52 -8.60 21.14
C GLN A 103 13.47 -9.69 21.06
N GLU A 104 13.33 -10.48 22.11
CA GLU A 104 12.33 -11.55 22.18
C GLU A 104 10.92 -11.00 21.95
N GLY A 105 10.23 -11.55 20.97
CA GLY A 105 8.89 -11.15 20.58
C GLY A 105 8.81 -9.96 19.62
N ASP A 106 9.90 -9.25 19.33
CA ASP A 106 9.89 -8.08 18.42
C ASP A 106 9.26 -8.41 17.07
N LEU A 107 8.64 -7.41 16.43
CA LEU A 107 8.12 -7.49 15.09
C LEU A 107 9.07 -6.77 14.11
N LEU A 108 9.56 -7.48 13.10
CA LEU A 108 10.29 -6.90 11.98
C LEU A 108 9.34 -6.69 10.79
N PHE A 109 9.10 -5.44 10.44
CA PHE A 109 8.32 -5.08 9.24
C PHE A 109 9.25 -4.76 8.08
N VAL A 110 9.08 -5.49 6.96
CA VAL A 110 9.82 -5.27 5.71
C VAL A 110 8.86 -4.85 4.61
N ASP A 111 8.87 -3.55 4.27
CA ASP A 111 8.07 -3.06 3.15
C ASP A 111 8.74 -3.40 1.80
N GLU A 112 7.92 -3.57 0.75
CA GLU A 112 8.38 -3.97 -0.59
C GLU A 112 9.34 -5.17 -0.54
N ILE A 113 9.02 -6.18 0.26
CA ILE A 113 9.89 -7.34 0.52
C ILE A 113 10.29 -8.09 -0.76
N HIS A 114 9.50 -8.00 -1.84
CA HIS A 114 9.83 -8.57 -3.15
C HIS A 114 11.04 -7.92 -3.83
N ARG A 115 11.56 -6.82 -3.28
CA ARG A 115 12.74 -6.13 -3.79
C ARG A 115 14.04 -6.53 -3.06
N LEU A 116 13.96 -7.44 -2.10
CA LEU A 116 15.15 -8.06 -1.54
C LEU A 116 15.89 -8.83 -2.63
N ASN A 117 17.19 -8.72 -2.66
CA ASN A 117 17.98 -9.58 -3.53
C ASN A 117 18.08 -11.00 -2.94
N ARG A 118 18.38 -11.98 -3.80
CA ARG A 118 18.38 -13.39 -3.43
C ARG A 118 19.32 -13.72 -2.27
N GLN A 119 20.48 -13.08 -2.19
CA GLN A 119 21.44 -13.33 -1.12
C GLN A 119 20.93 -12.87 0.25
N VAL A 120 20.15 -11.78 0.29
CA VAL A 120 19.49 -11.29 1.50
C VAL A 120 18.31 -12.21 1.88
N GLU A 121 17.53 -12.68 0.90
CA GLU A 121 16.46 -13.67 1.15
C GLU A 121 17.01 -14.95 1.79
N GLU A 122 18.18 -15.43 1.34
CA GLU A 122 18.83 -16.65 1.88
C GLU A 122 19.19 -16.53 3.35
N VAL A 123 19.44 -15.31 3.88
CA VAL A 123 19.61 -15.07 5.32
C VAL A 123 18.28 -15.18 6.08
N LEU A 124 17.17 -14.79 5.45
CA LEU A 124 15.85 -14.86 6.10
C LEU A 124 15.35 -16.31 6.26
N TYR A 125 15.74 -17.23 5.41
CA TYR A 125 15.20 -18.60 5.46
C TYR A 125 15.46 -19.28 6.80
N PRO A 126 16.71 -19.46 7.27
CA PRO A 126 16.97 -20.03 8.58
C PRO A 126 16.49 -19.14 9.73
N ALA A 127 16.50 -17.82 9.53
CA ALA A 127 15.99 -16.89 10.54
C ALA A 127 14.50 -17.06 10.83
N MET A 128 13.69 -17.35 9.78
CA MET A 128 12.26 -17.56 9.89
C MET A 128 11.89 -18.98 10.40
N GLU A 129 12.66 -19.99 10.01
CA GLU A 129 12.36 -21.39 10.37
C GLU A 129 12.92 -21.77 11.74
N ASP A 130 14.20 -21.44 11.96
CA ASP A 130 14.97 -21.92 13.09
C ASP A 130 15.34 -20.85 14.12
N TYR A 131 14.99 -19.58 13.84
CA TYR A 131 15.46 -18.43 14.61
C TYR A 131 16.97 -18.43 14.74
N ALA A 132 17.67 -18.63 13.63
CA ALA A 132 19.13 -18.63 13.58
C ALA A 132 19.64 -18.09 12.24
N ILE A 133 20.85 -17.58 12.23
CA ILE A 133 21.55 -17.17 11.00
C ILE A 133 22.93 -17.82 10.91
N ASP A 134 23.34 -18.14 9.68
CA ASP A 134 24.66 -18.68 9.41
C ASP A 134 25.57 -17.57 8.88
N ILE A 135 26.64 -17.27 9.62
CA ILE A 135 27.61 -16.23 9.27
C ILE A 135 28.94 -16.90 8.84
N MET A 136 29.42 -16.54 7.67
CA MET A 136 30.75 -16.98 7.20
C MET A 136 31.85 -16.08 7.78
N ILE A 137 32.74 -16.65 8.57
CA ILE A 137 33.92 -15.97 9.13
C ILE A 137 35.19 -16.50 8.50
N GLY A 138 36.07 -15.59 8.10
CA GLY A 138 37.33 -15.92 7.42
C GLY A 138 37.23 -15.83 5.88
N LYS A 139 38.34 -16.11 5.20
CA LYS A 139 38.42 -16.09 3.73
C LYS A 139 39.11 -17.36 3.22
N GLY A 140 38.74 -17.80 2.01
CA GLY A 140 39.34 -18.96 1.35
C GLY A 140 39.16 -20.26 2.15
N GLN A 141 40.17 -21.10 2.23
CA GLN A 141 40.09 -22.40 2.92
C GLN A 141 39.95 -22.33 4.44
N ALA A 142 40.17 -21.15 5.04
CA ALA A 142 39.96 -20.89 6.47
C ALA A 142 38.55 -20.38 6.79
N ALA A 143 37.67 -20.25 5.80
CA ALA A 143 36.29 -19.84 6.01
C ALA A 143 35.53 -20.89 6.82
N ARG A 144 34.84 -20.45 7.88
CA ARG A 144 34.00 -21.30 8.73
C ARG A 144 32.61 -20.67 8.84
N SER A 145 31.58 -21.49 8.77
CA SER A 145 30.23 -21.06 9.11
C SER A 145 30.03 -21.12 10.62
N ILE A 146 29.54 -20.03 11.19
CA ILE A 146 29.12 -19.96 12.59
C ILE A 146 27.62 -19.69 12.57
N ARG A 147 26.87 -20.57 13.26
CA ARG A 147 25.44 -20.40 13.48
C ARG A 147 25.23 -19.52 14.73
N LEU A 148 24.47 -18.44 14.59
CA LEU A 148 24.08 -17.55 15.66
C LEU A 148 22.57 -17.72 15.89
N ASP A 149 22.20 -18.01 17.12
CA ASP A 149 20.81 -18.05 17.53
C ASP A 149 20.25 -16.63 17.63
N LEU A 150 19.02 -16.45 17.18
CA LEU A 150 18.26 -15.21 17.23
C LEU A 150 17.17 -15.32 18.30
N PRO A 151 16.76 -14.21 18.90
CA PRO A 151 15.53 -14.19 19.68
C PRO A 151 14.34 -14.51 18.76
N LYS A 152 13.32 -15.17 19.28
CA LYS A 152 12.09 -15.42 18.52
C LYS A 152 11.44 -14.09 18.17
N PHE A 153 11.05 -13.92 16.92
CA PHE A 153 10.47 -12.70 16.38
C PHE A 153 9.36 -13.01 15.36
N THR A 154 8.56 -12.00 15.07
CA THR A 154 7.58 -12.06 13.97
C THR A 154 8.08 -11.24 12.78
N LEU A 155 8.22 -11.85 11.60
CA LEU A 155 8.42 -11.14 10.35
C LEU A 155 7.07 -10.77 9.74
N VAL A 156 6.85 -9.49 9.46
CA VAL A 156 5.71 -9.03 8.66
C VAL A 156 6.24 -8.47 7.35
N GLY A 157 6.04 -9.21 6.27
CA GLY A 157 6.36 -8.78 4.92
C GLY A 157 5.20 -8.02 4.28
N ALA A 158 5.49 -6.94 3.56
CA ALA A 158 4.52 -6.23 2.74
C ALA A 158 5.00 -6.16 1.29
N THR A 159 4.07 -6.35 0.34
CA THR A 159 4.40 -6.25 -1.08
C THR A 159 3.21 -5.78 -1.91
N THR A 160 3.50 -5.02 -2.96
CA THR A 160 2.52 -4.72 -4.02
C THR A 160 2.49 -5.80 -5.10
N ARG A 161 3.50 -6.67 -5.17
CA ARG A 161 3.72 -7.64 -6.25
C ARG A 161 4.03 -9.03 -5.69
N ALA A 162 3.04 -9.71 -5.13
CA ALA A 162 3.21 -11.05 -4.54
C ALA A 162 3.80 -12.09 -5.52
N GLY A 163 3.53 -11.95 -6.82
CA GLY A 163 4.07 -12.83 -7.85
C GLY A 163 5.58 -12.70 -8.10
N LEU A 164 6.24 -11.66 -7.56
CA LEU A 164 7.69 -11.50 -7.64
C LEU A 164 8.44 -12.09 -6.44
N LEU A 165 7.72 -12.52 -5.39
CA LEU A 165 8.33 -13.25 -4.28
C LEU A 165 8.76 -14.63 -4.73
N THR A 166 9.93 -15.05 -4.29
CA THR A 166 10.39 -16.43 -4.50
C THR A 166 9.47 -17.40 -3.75
N ALA A 167 9.26 -18.58 -4.31
CA ALA A 167 8.45 -19.59 -3.63
C ALA A 167 9.03 -19.97 -2.25
N PRO A 168 10.36 -20.15 -2.08
CA PRO A 168 10.93 -20.44 -0.76
C PRO A 168 10.64 -19.38 0.30
N LEU A 169 10.68 -18.09 -0.06
CA LEU A 169 10.36 -17.03 0.89
C LEU A 169 8.87 -17.00 1.23
N ARG A 170 8.01 -17.12 0.21
CA ARG A 170 6.57 -17.08 0.38
C ARG A 170 6.05 -18.20 1.26
N ASP A 171 6.58 -19.43 1.07
CA ASP A 171 6.11 -20.63 1.76
C ASP A 171 6.48 -20.64 3.26
N ARG A 172 7.35 -19.71 3.70
CA ARG A 172 7.71 -19.50 5.11
C ARG A 172 6.78 -18.57 5.87
N PHE A 173 5.85 -17.94 5.18
CA PHE A 173 4.80 -17.15 5.83
C PHE A 173 3.63 -18.05 6.21
N GLY A 174 3.39 -18.22 7.52
CA GLY A 174 2.26 -18.98 8.03
C GLY A 174 0.91 -18.27 7.84
N ILE A 175 0.93 -16.93 7.72
CA ILE A 175 -0.26 -16.11 7.56
C ILE A 175 -0.09 -15.26 6.30
N ILE A 176 -0.98 -15.45 5.30
CA ILE A 176 -0.93 -14.71 4.04
C ILE A 176 -2.28 -14.04 3.80
N HIS A 177 -2.29 -12.71 3.68
CA HIS A 177 -3.49 -11.94 3.43
C HIS A 177 -3.35 -10.99 2.25
N ARG A 178 -4.34 -11.03 1.35
CA ARG A 178 -4.52 -10.06 0.30
C ARG A 178 -5.42 -8.92 0.79
N LEU A 179 -4.91 -7.68 0.77
CA LEU A 179 -5.72 -6.51 1.01
C LEU A 179 -6.47 -6.12 -0.25
N GLU A 180 -7.74 -5.78 -0.08
CA GLU A 180 -8.61 -5.37 -1.16
C GLU A 180 -8.93 -3.88 -1.10
N PHE A 181 -9.40 -3.32 -2.21
CA PHE A 181 -9.89 -1.95 -2.22
C PHE A 181 -11.10 -1.81 -1.30
N TYR A 182 -11.15 -0.71 -0.58
CA TYR A 182 -12.24 -0.37 0.33
C TYR A 182 -13.50 0.02 -0.44
N SER A 183 -14.66 -0.19 0.17
CA SER A 183 -15.92 0.35 -0.32
C SER A 183 -15.99 1.86 -0.10
N VAL A 184 -16.93 2.52 -0.77
CA VAL A 184 -17.13 3.97 -0.60
C VAL A 184 -17.59 4.27 0.82
N GLU A 185 -18.42 3.42 1.41
CA GLU A 185 -18.94 3.55 2.78
C GLU A 185 -17.83 3.38 3.82
N GLU A 186 -16.94 2.43 3.62
CA GLU A 186 -15.75 2.24 4.48
C GLU A 186 -14.82 3.47 4.41
N LEU A 187 -14.60 4.01 3.21
CA LEU A 187 -13.78 5.22 3.03
C LEU A 187 -14.45 6.45 3.62
N GLN A 188 -15.77 6.59 3.52
CA GLN A 188 -16.50 7.65 4.19
C GLN A 188 -16.29 7.60 5.71
N GLN A 189 -16.39 6.41 6.32
CA GLN A 189 -16.12 6.24 7.74
C GLN A 189 -14.68 6.62 8.11
N ILE A 190 -13.70 6.24 7.29
CA ILE A 190 -12.30 6.61 7.48
C ILE A 190 -12.12 8.13 7.39
N ILE A 191 -12.73 8.79 6.41
CA ILE A 191 -12.67 10.25 6.25
C ILE A 191 -13.29 10.94 7.45
N MET A 192 -14.47 10.50 7.89
CA MET A 192 -15.15 11.07 9.07
C MET A 192 -14.32 10.90 10.34
N HIS A 193 -13.68 9.73 10.52
CA HIS A 193 -12.77 9.49 11.64
C HIS A 193 -11.52 10.38 11.56
N SER A 194 -10.89 10.47 10.41
CA SER A 194 -9.71 11.30 10.18
C SER A 194 -10.02 12.79 10.32
N ALA A 195 -11.19 13.25 9.89
CA ALA A 195 -11.63 14.62 10.03
C ALA A 195 -11.76 15.04 11.51
N ARG A 196 -12.24 14.14 12.38
CA ARG A 196 -12.30 14.39 13.84
C ARG A 196 -10.89 14.57 14.42
N ILE A 197 -9.92 13.72 14.03
CA ILE A 197 -8.53 13.83 14.51
C ILE A 197 -7.87 15.12 14.00
N LEU A 198 -8.21 15.54 12.78
CA LEU A 198 -7.68 16.77 12.16
C LEU A 198 -8.45 18.03 12.57
N GLU A 199 -9.46 17.90 13.43
CA GLU A 199 -10.36 18.99 13.85
C GLU A 199 -10.96 19.74 12.64
N ALA A 200 -11.29 19.00 11.58
CA ALA A 200 -11.87 19.52 10.35
C ALA A 200 -13.39 19.27 10.35
N PRO A 201 -14.22 20.30 10.52
CA PRO A 201 -15.66 20.14 10.45
C PRO A 201 -16.09 19.66 9.06
N ILE A 202 -16.86 18.57 9.01
CA ILE A 202 -17.25 17.95 7.76
C ILE A 202 -18.66 17.38 7.84
N GLU A 203 -19.43 17.57 6.78
CA GLU A 203 -20.74 16.95 6.60
C GLU A 203 -20.63 15.54 6.01
N PRO A 204 -21.55 14.61 6.35
CA PRO A 204 -21.53 13.26 5.79
C PRO A 204 -21.55 13.22 4.26
N ALA A 205 -22.24 14.15 3.60
CA ALA A 205 -22.31 14.26 2.15
C ALA A 205 -20.94 14.66 1.54
N GLY A 206 -20.23 15.61 2.15
CA GLY A 206 -18.87 15.98 1.73
C GLY A 206 -17.86 14.84 1.90
N ALA A 207 -17.98 14.09 3.01
CA ALA A 207 -17.17 12.88 3.23
C ALA A 207 -17.47 11.79 2.18
N MET A 208 -18.75 11.61 1.82
CA MET A 208 -19.16 10.64 0.80
C MET A 208 -18.60 10.99 -0.58
N GLU A 209 -18.63 12.26 -0.97
CA GLU A 209 -18.08 12.69 -2.26
C GLU A 209 -16.55 12.47 -2.34
N MET A 210 -15.84 12.82 -1.27
CA MET A 210 -14.40 12.53 -1.20
C MET A 210 -14.11 11.01 -1.22
N ALA A 211 -14.95 10.20 -0.56
CA ALA A 211 -14.81 8.75 -0.56
C ALA A 211 -14.96 8.15 -1.95
N ARG A 212 -15.95 8.61 -2.74
CA ARG A 212 -16.16 8.18 -4.13
C ARG A 212 -14.92 8.42 -4.99
N ARG A 213 -14.28 9.59 -4.85
CA ARG A 213 -13.10 9.97 -5.64
C ARG A 213 -11.76 9.47 -5.06
N SER A 214 -11.79 8.69 -3.95
CA SER A 214 -10.58 8.19 -3.26
C SER A 214 -10.04 6.86 -3.81
N ARG A 215 -10.53 6.38 -4.95
CA ARG A 215 -10.02 5.20 -5.66
C ARG A 215 -9.94 3.94 -4.79
N GLY A 216 -10.79 3.79 -3.80
CA GLY A 216 -10.80 2.61 -2.93
C GLY A 216 -9.62 2.53 -1.96
N THR A 217 -8.86 3.61 -1.73
CA THR A 217 -7.66 3.58 -0.90
C THR A 217 -7.68 4.59 0.25
N PRO A 218 -7.48 4.15 1.52
CA PRO A 218 -7.45 5.05 2.68
C PRO A 218 -6.38 6.15 2.60
N ARG A 219 -5.21 5.84 2.01
CA ARG A 219 -4.14 6.82 1.84
C ARG A 219 -4.59 8.00 0.98
N LEU A 220 -5.25 7.74 -0.15
CA LEU A 220 -5.75 8.80 -1.02
C LEU A 220 -6.91 9.54 -0.37
N ALA A 221 -7.82 8.84 0.33
CA ALA A 221 -8.91 9.44 1.08
C ALA A 221 -8.40 10.49 2.10
N ASN A 222 -7.39 10.13 2.89
CA ASN A 222 -6.77 11.04 3.85
C ASN A 222 -6.01 12.21 3.18
N ARG A 223 -5.37 11.97 2.03
CA ARG A 223 -4.72 13.05 1.27
C ARG A 223 -5.74 14.05 0.71
N ILE A 224 -6.83 13.54 0.14
CA ILE A 224 -7.95 14.35 -0.35
C ILE A 224 -8.52 15.17 0.80
N LEU A 225 -8.82 14.54 1.95
CA LEU A 225 -9.36 15.23 3.11
C LEU A 225 -8.49 16.42 3.54
N LYS A 226 -7.17 16.24 3.62
CA LYS A 226 -6.25 17.34 3.97
C LYS A 226 -6.34 18.51 2.99
N ARG A 227 -6.36 18.25 1.70
CA ARG A 227 -6.42 19.29 0.66
C ARG A 227 -7.77 20.00 0.61
N VAL A 228 -8.86 19.25 0.76
CA VAL A 228 -10.21 19.82 0.84
C VAL A 228 -10.37 20.65 2.11
N ARG A 229 -9.81 20.21 3.25
CA ARG A 229 -9.77 21.00 4.48
C ARG A 229 -9.02 22.33 4.27
N ASP A 230 -7.81 22.27 3.70
CA ASP A 230 -7.00 23.47 3.43
C ASP A 230 -7.76 24.44 2.51
N PHE A 231 -8.47 23.92 1.50
CA PHE A 231 -9.32 24.71 0.60
C PHE A 231 -10.51 25.33 1.33
N ALA A 232 -11.23 24.54 2.16
CA ALA A 232 -12.37 25.02 2.94
C ALA A 232 -11.98 26.14 3.92
N GLN A 233 -10.82 25.99 4.59
CA GLN A 233 -10.32 26.99 5.54
C GLN A 233 -9.89 28.31 4.88
N VAL A 234 -9.36 28.26 3.66
CA VAL A 234 -8.82 29.46 2.98
C VAL A 234 -9.90 30.20 2.17
N LYS A 235 -10.85 29.45 1.59
CA LYS A 235 -11.85 30.01 0.66
C LYS A 235 -13.24 30.18 1.24
N TYR A 236 -13.54 29.49 2.35
CA TYR A 236 -14.85 29.41 2.98
C TYR A 236 -14.71 29.53 4.51
N ASP A 237 -15.73 29.10 5.23
CA ASP A 237 -15.82 29.13 6.70
C ASP A 237 -15.14 27.93 7.42
N GLY A 238 -14.49 27.06 6.66
CA GLY A 238 -13.77 25.88 7.17
C GLY A 238 -14.62 24.61 7.31
N ILE A 239 -15.95 24.67 7.04
CA ILE A 239 -16.82 23.50 7.06
C ILE A 239 -16.79 22.83 5.68
N ILE A 240 -16.55 21.52 5.65
CA ILE A 240 -16.50 20.75 4.40
C ILE A 240 -17.92 20.23 4.09
N THR A 241 -18.63 20.95 3.23
CA THR A 241 -19.90 20.50 2.64
C THR A 241 -19.66 19.68 1.36
N GLU A 242 -20.71 19.09 0.79
CA GLU A 242 -20.63 18.40 -0.50
C GLU A 242 -20.17 19.34 -1.63
N GLU A 243 -20.73 20.55 -1.70
CA GLU A 243 -20.39 21.53 -2.73
C GLU A 243 -18.93 21.97 -2.65
N ILE A 244 -18.43 22.20 -1.43
CA ILE A 244 -17.02 22.56 -1.20
C ILE A 244 -16.10 21.40 -1.57
N ALA A 245 -16.48 20.16 -1.23
CA ALA A 245 -15.73 18.97 -1.60
C ALA A 245 -15.64 18.81 -3.14
N ILE A 246 -16.77 18.94 -3.85
CA ILE A 246 -16.81 18.91 -5.33
C ILE A 246 -15.90 19.99 -5.91
N THR A 247 -16.07 21.26 -5.50
CA THR A 247 -15.31 22.38 -6.01
C THR A 247 -13.81 22.20 -5.80
N ALA A 248 -13.41 21.74 -4.61
CA ALA A 248 -12.01 21.49 -4.29
C ALA A 248 -11.43 20.35 -5.13
N LEU A 249 -12.18 19.25 -5.32
CA LEU A 249 -11.75 18.09 -6.10
C LEU A 249 -11.63 18.42 -7.59
N ASP A 250 -12.55 19.20 -8.13
CA ASP A 250 -12.51 19.68 -9.51
C ASP A 250 -11.29 20.61 -9.73
N LEU A 251 -10.99 21.51 -8.78
CA LEU A 251 -9.78 22.34 -8.82
C LEU A 251 -8.48 21.50 -8.76
N MET A 252 -8.53 20.33 -8.11
CA MET A 252 -7.41 19.37 -8.07
C MET A 252 -7.36 18.45 -9.28
N ASP A 253 -8.22 18.66 -10.27
CA ASP A 253 -8.32 17.86 -11.50
C ASP A 253 -8.63 16.37 -11.25
N VAL A 254 -9.41 16.08 -10.21
CA VAL A 254 -9.92 14.73 -9.87
C VAL A 254 -11.38 14.63 -10.29
N ASP A 255 -11.66 13.77 -11.25
CA ASP A 255 -13.01 13.62 -11.80
C ASP A 255 -13.98 12.85 -10.86
N PRO A 256 -15.28 12.76 -11.18
CA PRO A 256 -16.26 12.04 -10.35
C PRO A 256 -15.96 10.56 -10.11
N MET A 257 -15.15 9.93 -10.98
CA MET A 257 -14.69 8.54 -10.84
C MET A 257 -13.32 8.45 -10.16
N GLY A 258 -12.77 9.56 -9.65
CA GLY A 258 -11.47 9.60 -9.01
C GLY A 258 -10.28 9.48 -9.97
N LEU A 259 -10.48 9.67 -11.28
CA LEU A 259 -9.39 9.70 -12.24
C LEU A 259 -8.68 11.06 -12.16
N ASP A 260 -7.37 11.03 -12.06
CA ASP A 260 -6.53 12.22 -12.15
C ASP A 260 -6.08 12.50 -13.58
N HIS A 261 -5.27 13.54 -13.75
CA HIS A 261 -4.70 13.92 -15.04
C HIS A 261 -3.93 12.76 -15.71
N ILE A 262 -3.19 11.95 -14.94
CA ILE A 262 -2.37 10.87 -15.49
C ILE A 262 -3.25 9.71 -15.97
N ASP A 263 -4.27 9.34 -15.20
CA ASP A 263 -5.24 8.31 -15.62
C ASP A 263 -5.91 8.70 -16.94
N ARG A 264 -6.44 9.94 -17.02
CA ARG A 264 -7.08 10.43 -18.23
C ARG A 264 -6.10 10.52 -19.41
N ASN A 265 -4.87 11.02 -19.19
CA ASN A 265 -3.83 11.06 -20.21
C ASN A 265 -3.47 9.65 -20.73
N MET A 266 -3.42 8.67 -19.82
CA MET A 266 -3.20 7.26 -20.18
C MET A 266 -4.31 6.75 -21.10
N LEU A 267 -5.58 6.94 -20.73
CA LEU A 267 -6.73 6.54 -21.54
C LEU A 267 -6.78 7.28 -22.89
N PHE A 268 -6.58 8.62 -22.91
CA PHE A 268 -6.52 9.41 -24.14
C PHE A 268 -5.37 8.98 -25.06
N THR A 269 -4.20 8.67 -24.48
CA THR A 269 -3.05 8.20 -25.24
C THR A 269 -3.34 6.84 -25.89
N MET A 270 -3.95 5.91 -25.15
CA MET A 270 -4.36 4.61 -25.69
C MET A 270 -5.39 4.78 -26.83
N ILE A 271 -6.35 5.67 -26.68
CA ILE A 271 -7.39 5.92 -27.67
C ILE A 271 -6.79 6.60 -28.93
N ASN A 272 -6.08 7.72 -28.75
CA ASN A 272 -5.67 8.57 -29.86
C ASN A 272 -4.43 8.05 -30.59
N LYS A 273 -3.45 7.47 -29.86
CA LYS A 273 -2.20 6.99 -30.47
C LYS A 273 -2.21 5.51 -30.82
N PHE A 274 -3.05 4.71 -30.16
CA PHE A 274 -3.06 3.26 -30.31
C PHE A 274 -4.44 2.70 -30.65
N SER A 275 -5.38 3.54 -31.11
CA SER A 275 -6.73 3.16 -31.52
C SER A 275 -7.47 2.30 -30.48
N GLY A 276 -7.31 2.62 -29.19
CA GLY A 276 -7.89 1.88 -28.07
C GLY A 276 -7.12 0.63 -27.64
N GLY A 277 -6.02 0.31 -28.31
CA GLY A 277 -5.17 -0.86 -28.02
C GLY A 277 -5.38 -2.03 -28.98
N PRO A 278 -4.69 -3.18 -28.74
CA PRO A 278 -3.85 -3.50 -27.57
C PRO A 278 -2.48 -2.79 -27.56
N VAL A 279 -2.06 -2.27 -26.41
CA VAL A 279 -0.76 -1.61 -26.25
C VAL A 279 0.03 -2.25 -25.11
N GLY A 280 1.34 -2.47 -25.32
CA GLY A 280 2.26 -2.99 -24.33
C GLY A 280 2.51 -1.99 -23.20
N LEU A 281 2.86 -2.48 -21.98
CA LEU A 281 3.08 -1.64 -20.81
C LEU A 281 4.20 -0.62 -21.05
N ASP A 282 5.36 -1.08 -21.54
CA ASP A 282 6.53 -0.22 -21.74
C ASP A 282 6.32 0.80 -22.85
N THR A 283 5.57 0.43 -23.90
CA THR A 283 5.18 1.35 -24.98
C THR A 283 4.25 2.45 -24.46
N LEU A 284 3.29 2.09 -23.61
CA LEU A 284 2.38 3.04 -22.99
C LEU A 284 3.13 3.96 -22.02
N ALA A 285 4.01 3.40 -21.20
CA ALA A 285 4.86 4.13 -20.27
C ALA A 285 5.71 5.20 -20.98
N ALA A 286 6.40 4.80 -22.05
CA ALA A 286 7.18 5.72 -22.87
C ALA A 286 6.30 6.82 -23.53
N ALA A 287 5.08 6.45 -23.97
CA ALA A 287 4.18 7.39 -24.64
C ALA A 287 3.60 8.49 -23.74
N ILE A 288 3.46 8.22 -22.42
CA ILE A 288 2.94 9.18 -21.43
C ILE A 288 4.03 9.78 -20.53
N GLY A 289 5.29 9.30 -20.65
CA GLY A 289 6.42 9.76 -19.85
C GLY A 289 6.39 9.30 -18.38
N GLU A 290 5.85 8.09 -18.12
CA GLU A 290 5.78 7.47 -16.78
C GLU A 290 6.64 6.20 -16.71
N ASP A 291 6.99 5.78 -15.47
CA ASP A 291 7.64 4.49 -15.22
C ASP A 291 6.64 3.34 -15.40
N SER A 292 7.05 2.27 -16.08
CA SER A 292 6.18 1.11 -16.33
C SER A 292 5.75 0.39 -15.05
N GLY A 293 6.63 0.35 -14.06
CA GLY A 293 6.34 -0.21 -12.74
C GLY A 293 5.29 0.62 -12.00
N THR A 294 5.35 1.94 -12.11
CA THR A 294 4.37 2.87 -11.55
C THR A 294 3.00 2.68 -12.20
N ILE A 295 2.93 2.59 -13.54
CA ILE A 295 1.67 2.30 -14.22
C ILE A 295 1.07 0.98 -13.73
N ALA A 296 1.85 -0.09 -13.71
CA ALA A 296 1.38 -1.42 -13.33
C ALA A 296 0.97 -1.54 -11.86
N ALA A 297 1.58 -0.76 -10.95
CA ALA A 297 1.34 -0.87 -9.52
C ALA A 297 0.30 0.13 -8.99
N VAL A 298 0.18 1.31 -9.60
CA VAL A 298 -0.60 2.43 -9.07
C VAL A 298 -1.86 2.71 -9.92
N TYR A 299 -1.69 2.84 -11.23
CA TYR A 299 -2.79 3.26 -12.12
C TYR A 299 -3.61 2.09 -12.64
N GLU A 300 -2.97 1.10 -13.24
CA GLU A 300 -3.61 -0.05 -13.89
C GLU A 300 -4.59 -0.82 -12.97
N PRO A 301 -4.28 -1.11 -11.69
CA PRO A 301 -5.19 -1.87 -10.83
C PRO A 301 -6.55 -1.21 -10.63
N TYR A 302 -6.58 0.10 -10.51
CA TYR A 302 -7.81 0.86 -10.36
C TYR A 302 -8.60 0.92 -11.66
N LEU A 303 -7.93 1.20 -12.78
CA LEU A 303 -8.55 1.26 -14.10
C LEU A 303 -9.14 -0.08 -14.53
N ILE A 304 -8.46 -1.20 -14.23
CA ILE A 304 -8.99 -2.55 -14.49
C ILE A 304 -10.20 -2.84 -13.59
N LYS A 305 -10.08 -2.59 -12.28
CA LYS A 305 -11.17 -2.84 -11.32
C LYS A 305 -12.46 -2.14 -11.73
N ASN A 306 -12.35 -0.91 -12.21
CA ASN A 306 -13.52 -0.10 -12.59
C ASN A 306 -13.89 -0.23 -14.06
N GLY A 307 -13.27 -1.15 -14.79
CA GLY A 307 -13.65 -1.49 -16.14
C GLY A 307 -13.28 -0.45 -17.20
N PHE A 308 -12.31 0.44 -16.95
CA PHE A 308 -11.81 1.39 -17.95
C PHE A 308 -10.88 0.74 -18.96
N ILE A 309 -10.09 -0.23 -18.52
CA ILE A 309 -9.18 -1.00 -19.38
C ILE A 309 -9.30 -2.49 -19.09
N ASN A 310 -9.02 -3.29 -20.12
CA ASN A 310 -8.85 -4.73 -20.02
C ASN A 310 -7.41 -5.12 -20.29
N ARG A 311 -6.91 -6.15 -19.59
CA ARG A 311 -5.61 -6.74 -19.87
C ARG A 311 -5.77 -7.99 -20.73
N THR A 312 -5.09 -8.01 -21.88
CA THR A 312 -5.05 -9.13 -22.79
C THR A 312 -3.63 -9.67 -22.93
N PRO A 313 -3.41 -10.86 -23.52
CA PRO A 313 -2.05 -11.36 -23.79
C PRO A 313 -1.23 -10.43 -24.72
N ARG A 314 -1.89 -9.62 -25.55
CA ARG A 314 -1.23 -8.67 -26.47
C ARG A 314 -0.97 -7.29 -25.83
N GLY A 315 -1.57 -6.99 -24.67
CA GLY A 315 -1.45 -5.69 -24.02
C GLY A 315 -2.76 -5.20 -23.42
N ARG A 316 -2.82 -3.89 -23.15
CA ARG A 316 -3.98 -3.20 -22.54
C ARG A 316 -4.89 -2.69 -23.62
N VAL A 317 -6.21 -2.81 -23.40
CA VAL A 317 -7.25 -2.36 -24.32
C VAL A 317 -8.23 -1.48 -23.55
N VAL A 318 -8.60 -0.36 -24.13
CA VAL A 318 -9.61 0.55 -23.58
C VAL A 318 -11.00 -0.05 -23.81
N THR A 319 -11.90 0.09 -22.83
CA THR A 319 -13.27 -0.42 -22.92
C THR A 319 -14.23 0.64 -23.43
N ASP A 320 -15.40 0.22 -23.90
CA ASP A 320 -16.50 1.13 -24.27
C ASP A 320 -16.91 2.05 -23.10
N TYR A 321 -16.77 1.56 -21.88
CA TYR A 321 -17.04 2.35 -20.67
C TYR A 321 -16.12 3.56 -20.57
N ALA A 322 -14.83 3.38 -20.84
CA ALA A 322 -13.86 4.47 -20.83
C ALA A 322 -14.15 5.51 -21.91
N TYR A 323 -14.52 5.09 -23.12
CA TYR A 323 -14.93 6.03 -24.19
C TYR A 323 -16.12 6.89 -23.75
N ARG A 324 -17.17 6.26 -23.19
CA ARG A 324 -18.35 6.99 -22.68
C ARG A 324 -18.00 7.97 -21.56
N HIS A 325 -17.15 7.53 -20.62
CA HIS A 325 -16.72 8.36 -19.51
C HIS A 325 -15.94 9.60 -19.98
N LEU A 326 -15.11 9.44 -21.00
CA LEU A 326 -14.33 10.55 -21.59
C LEU A 326 -15.14 11.39 -22.59
N GLY A 327 -16.42 11.07 -22.84
CA GLY A 327 -17.26 11.78 -23.79
C GLY A 327 -16.86 11.55 -25.26
N LEU A 328 -16.21 10.40 -25.56
CA LEU A 328 -15.74 10.05 -26.88
C LEU A 328 -16.65 9.03 -27.57
N GLU A 329 -16.71 9.07 -28.91
CA GLU A 329 -17.42 8.06 -29.70
C GLU A 329 -16.69 6.71 -29.64
N ILE A 330 -17.47 5.65 -29.51
CA ILE A 330 -16.94 4.27 -29.51
C ILE A 330 -16.65 3.90 -30.99
N PRO A 331 -15.42 3.46 -31.30
CA PRO A 331 -15.11 2.96 -32.64
C PRO A 331 -16.02 1.79 -33.04
N LYS A 332 -16.52 1.83 -34.26
CA LYS A 332 -17.39 0.75 -34.82
C LYS A 332 -16.58 -0.51 -35.09
#